data_972f33f6fe9c5d76feb16f7205dc6d27
#
_entry.id   972f33f6fe9c5d76feb16f7205dc6d27
#
_cell.length_a   1.000
_cell.length_b   1.000
_cell.length_c   1.000
_cell.angle_alpha   90.00
_cell.angle_beta   90.00
_cell.angle_gamma   90.00
#
_symmetry.space_group_name_H-M   'P 1'
#
loop_
_entity.id
_entity.type
_entity.pdbx_description
1 polymer ?
#
loop_
_entity_poly.entity_id
_entity_poly.type
_entity_poly.pdbx_seq_one_letter_code
_entity_poly.pdbx_strand_id
1 'polypeptide(L)'
;MVTLMTNESIQLHINKCKTYVDFMLSQQQWSGLTKAEVEQWLSNFRDLELYEKYLVYKLLTSLIYYSEKDVIDALNEGIHSRLFNDKVLDRQISAEFGLSQQAIQNIVKEELREACFIPLLDRNAPHESGNYVSRLLVQQGMIEARQSMFLGAIGDEFQKHPFKNLIIVDDCVGSGDQLRDFWKFAEISVNGSTVPLAAFCSANHIKAHYLTLFGYDQSIQALERELEDLSVCCVRTLSDSQRVFSENSYVWANEAERKIAIKLFSTLASDNGIYLYGYKNLDFAFIMHQTIPDWTLPLFWQETHDWKLLMRRKNSNA
;
A
#
# COMPACT_ATOMS: atom_id res chain seq x y z
N MET A 1 33.65 -4.53 -17.38
CA MET A 1 34.03 -5.95 -17.15
C MET A 1 33.32 -6.39 -15.90
N VAL A 2 32.29 -7.29 -16.01
CA VAL A 2 31.60 -7.84 -14.84
C VAL A 2 32.62 -8.77 -14.17
N THR A 3 33.09 -8.42 -12.99
CA THR A 3 33.89 -9.35 -12.19
C THR A 3 32.99 -10.51 -11.84
N LEU A 4 33.17 -11.65 -12.53
CA LEU A 4 32.41 -12.85 -12.24
C LEU A 4 32.70 -13.29 -10.81
N MET A 5 31.69 -13.32 -9.97
CA MET A 5 31.79 -13.84 -8.61
C MET A 5 32.21 -15.31 -8.68
N THR A 6 33.09 -15.73 -7.79
CA THR A 6 33.43 -17.16 -7.66
C THR A 6 32.23 -17.93 -7.07
N ASN A 7 32.14 -19.24 -7.40
CA ASN A 7 31.07 -20.08 -6.83
C ASN A 7 31.07 -20.07 -5.29
N GLU A 8 32.23 -20.01 -4.67
CA GLU A 8 32.37 -19.90 -3.21
C GLU A 8 31.76 -18.60 -2.68
N SER A 9 32.03 -17.45 -3.36
CA SER A 9 31.45 -16.17 -3.01
C SER A 9 29.93 -16.15 -3.18
N ILE A 10 29.42 -16.74 -4.27
CA ILE A 10 27.98 -16.86 -4.52
C ILE A 10 27.31 -17.68 -3.41
N GLN A 11 27.89 -18.85 -3.05
CA GLN A 11 27.36 -19.70 -1.99
C GLN A 11 27.35 -18.97 -0.62
N LEU A 12 28.40 -18.21 -0.33
CA LEU A 12 28.44 -17.39 0.89
C LEU A 12 27.30 -16.37 0.93
N HIS A 13 27.00 -15.69 -0.19
CA HIS A 13 25.90 -14.74 -0.27
C HIS A 13 24.53 -15.43 -0.12
N ILE A 14 24.32 -16.57 -0.77
CA ILE A 14 23.10 -17.38 -0.58
C ILE A 14 22.92 -17.73 0.90
N ASN A 15 23.97 -18.16 1.58
CA ASN A 15 23.90 -18.50 3.00
C ASN A 15 23.53 -17.28 3.87
N LYS A 16 24.08 -16.11 3.57
CA LYS A 16 23.67 -14.84 4.25
C LYS A 16 22.19 -14.52 4.02
N CYS A 17 21.71 -14.66 2.78
CA CYS A 17 20.30 -14.45 2.48
C CYS A 17 19.40 -15.44 3.25
N LYS A 18 19.77 -16.73 3.33
CA LYS A 18 19.05 -17.72 4.13
C LYS A 18 18.99 -17.33 5.61
N THR A 19 20.13 -16.93 6.17
CA THR A 19 20.17 -16.47 7.58
C THR A 19 19.27 -15.27 7.80
N TYR A 20 19.24 -14.32 6.86
CA TYR A 20 18.32 -13.16 6.92
C TYR A 20 16.85 -13.60 6.87
N VAL A 21 16.49 -14.49 5.94
CA VAL A 21 15.12 -15.01 5.83
C VAL A 21 14.70 -15.75 7.11
N ASP A 22 15.56 -16.63 7.62
CA ASP A 22 15.29 -17.33 8.90
C ASP A 22 15.12 -16.35 10.06
N PHE A 23 15.91 -15.26 10.11
CA PHE A 23 15.75 -14.21 11.10
C PHE A 23 14.41 -13.50 10.97
N MET A 24 14.02 -13.07 9.77
CA MET A 24 12.75 -12.35 9.52
C MET A 24 11.53 -13.20 9.91
N LEU A 25 11.58 -14.50 9.65
CA LEU A 25 10.53 -15.45 10.03
C LEU A 25 10.53 -15.72 11.54
N SER A 26 11.68 -16.01 12.14
CA SER A 26 11.79 -16.35 13.56
C SER A 26 11.45 -15.18 14.49
N GLN A 27 11.78 -13.95 14.07
CA GLN A 27 11.44 -12.73 14.80
C GLN A 27 10.06 -12.18 14.43
N GLN A 28 9.27 -12.92 13.68
CA GLN A 28 7.91 -12.55 13.23
C GLN A 28 7.86 -11.20 12.48
N GLN A 29 8.99 -10.78 11.88
CA GLN A 29 9.01 -9.59 11.03
C GLN A 29 8.17 -9.82 9.77
N TRP A 30 8.15 -11.04 9.26
CA TRP A 30 7.25 -11.50 8.21
C TRP A 30 6.10 -12.33 8.81
N SER A 31 5.34 -11.71 9.72
CA SER A 31 4.34 -12.37 10.56
C SER A 31 3.19 -13.08 9.80
N GLY A 32 2.97 -12.72 8.55
CA GLY A 32 1.98 -13.38 7.67
C GLY A 32 2.56 -14.50 6.80
N LEU A 33 3.87 -14.77 6.88
CA LEU A 33 4.55 -15.84 6.13
C LEU A 33 5.06 -16.91 7.06
N THR A 34 4.97 -18.15 6.61
CA THR A 34 5.54 -19.31 7.31
C THR A 34 6.81 -19.80 6.59
N LYS A 35 7.67 -20.49 7.33
CA LYS A 35 8.85 -21.13 6.73
C LYS A 35 8.46 -22.11 5.62
N ALA A 36 7.38 -22.85 5.80
CA ALA A 36 6.89 -23.82 4.81
C ALA A 36 6.47 -23.13 3.50
N GLU A 37 5.78 -21.98 3.57
CA GLU A 37 5.39 -21.21 2.37
C GLU A 37 6.62 -20.68 1.63
N VAL A 38 7.61 -20.15 2.35
CA VAL A 38 8.87 -19.67 1.75
C VAL A 38 9.63 -20.85 1.10
N GLU A 39 9.77 -21.99 1.77
CA GLU A 39 10.43 -23.18 1.21
C GLU A 39 9.66 -23.73 0.00
N GLN A 40 8.34 -23.72 0.04
CA GLN A 40 7.48 -24.12 -1.07
C GLN A 40 7.66 -23.19 -2.27
N TRP A 41 7.67 -21.88 -2.08
CA TRP A 41 7.93 -20.92 -3.14
C TRP A 41 9.34 -21.09 -3.72
N LEU A 42 10.36 -21.24 -2.88
CA LEU A 42 11.73 -21.51 -3.32
C LEU A 42 11.86 -22.81 -4.11
N SER A 43 10.94 -23.76 -3.94
CA SER A 43 10.95 -25.02 -4.69
C SER A 43 10.70 -24.87 -6.18
N ASN A 44 10.10 -23.76 -6.63
CA ASN A 44 9.95 -23.41 -8.05
C ASN A 44 11.32 -23.24 -8.76
N PHE A 45 12.39 -23.01 -8.00
CA PHE A 45 13.71 -22.64 -8.49
C PHE A 45 14.79 -23.71 -8.26
N ARG A 46 14.38 -24.96 -8.02
CA ARG A 46 15.32 -26.05 -7.65
C ARG A 46 16.35 -26.34 -8.73
N ASP A 47 15.94 -26.31 -9.98
CA ASP A 47 16.75 -26.72 -11.13
C ASP A 47 17.61 -25.61 -11.71
N LEU A 48 17.57 -24.41 -11.12
CA LEU A 48 18.37 -23.27 -11.53
C LEU A 48 19.87 -23.46 -11.20
N GLU A 49 20.73 -22.84 -11.99
CA GLU A 49 22.16 -22.74 -11.74
C GLU A 49 22.47 -21.93 -10.47
N LEU A 50 23.66 -22.07 -9.92
CA LEU A 50 24.03 -21.48 -8.63
C LEU A 50 23.88 -19.94 -8.62
N TYR A 51 24.29 -19.27 -9.71
CA TYR A 51 24.15 -17.83 -9.82
C TYR A 51 22.69 -17.38 -9.95
N GLU A 52 21.87 -18.14 -10.66
CA GLU A 52 20.44 -17.87 -10.78
C GLU A 52 19.72 -18.02 -9.42
N LYS A 53 20.08 -19.05 -8.65
CA LYS A 53 19.61 -19.22 -7.26
C LYS A 53 19.98 -18.01 -6.38
N TYR A 54 21.18 -17.47 -6.56
CA TYR A 54 21.58 -16.25 -5.86
C TYR A 54 20.63 -15.06 -6.20
N LEU A 55 20.28 -14.87 -7.48
CA LEU A 55 19.34 -13.83 -7.89
C LEU A 55 17.93 -14.02 -7.27
N VAL A 56 17.47 -15.27 -7.17
CA VAL A 56 16.21 -15.59 -6.47
C VAL A 56 16.27 -15.20 -5.00
N TYR A 57 17.36 -15.51 -4.31
CA TYR A 57 17.53 -15.11 -2.91
C TYR A 57 17.64 -13.59 -2.75
N LYS A 58 18.27 -12.88 -3.69
CA LYS A 58 18.27 -11.41 -3.69
C LYS A 58 16.85 -10.86 -3.84
N LEU A 59 16.07 -11.40 -4.77
CA LEU A 59 14.67 -11.00 -4.91
C LEU A 59 13.87 -11.25 -3.62
N LEU A 60 14.01 -12.41 -3.00
CA LEU A 60 13.32 -12.72 -1.76
C LEU A 60 13.73 -11.79 -0.61
N THR A 61 15.01 -11.47 -0.48
CA THR A 61 15.51 -10.59 0.58
C THR A 61 15.22 -9.11 0.32
N SER A 62 14.79 -8.73 -0.89
CA SER A 62 14.32 -7.39 -1.20
C SER A 62 12.83 -7.17 -0.85
N LEU A 63 12.16 -8.20 -0.31
CA LEU A 63 10.76 -8.12 0.06
C LEU A 63 10.52 -7.01 1.09
N ILE A 64 9.69 -6.05 0.71
CA ILE A 64 9.17 -5.01 1.60
C ILE A 64 7.90 -5.58 2.24
N TYR A 65 7.99 -5.90 3.52
CA TYR A 65 6.90 -6.52 4.26
C TYR A 65 6.44 -5.62 5.39
N TYR A 66 5.14 -5.36 5.47
CA TYR A 66 4.53 -4.63 6.57
C TYR A 66 3.66 -5.57 7.41
N SER A 67 4.04 -5.74 8.66
CA SER A 67 3.29 -6.52 9.66
C SER A 67 1.98 -5.83 10.05
N GLU A 68 1.09 -6.55 10.75
CA GLU A 68 -0.13 -5.94 11.31
C GLU A 68 0.20 -4.75 12.21
N LYS A 69 1.25 -4.86 13.01
CA LYS A 69 1.73 -3.76 13.86
C LYS A 69 2.16 -2.56 13.03
N ASP A 70 2.89 -2.76 11.93
CA ASP A 70 3.33 -1.66 11.06
C ASP A 70 2.14 -0.96 10.40
N VAL A 71 1.10 -1.71 10.02
CA VAL A 71 -0.16 -1.17 9.49
C VAL A 71 -0.87 -0.30 10.53
N ILE A 72 -0.98 -0.79 11.79
CA ILE A 72 -1.59 -0.04 12.88
C ILE A 72 -0.77 1.21 13.22
N ASP A 73 0.55 1.10 13.27
CA ASP A 73 1.44 2.23 13.54
C ASP A 73 1.35 3.30 12.43
N ALA A 74 1.31 2.88 11.16
CA ALA A 74 1.09 3.78 10.03
C ALA A 74 -0.28 4.47 10.11
N LEU A 75 -1.33 3.72 10.47
CA LEU A 75 -2.66 4.28 10.62
C LEU A 75 -2.72 5.32 11.73
N ASN A 76 -2.09 5.04 12.88
CA ASN A 76 -1.94 6.00 13.98
C ASN A 76 -1.21 7.29 13.53
N GLU A 77 -0.09 7.15 12.82
CA GLU A 77 0.64 8.30 12.28
C GLU A 77 -0.21 9.08 11.29
N GLY A 78 -0.91 8.38 10.38
CA GLY A 78 -1.80 9.00 9.40
C GLY A 78 -2.85 9.87 10.06
N ILE A 79 -3.58 9.33 11.04
CA ILE A 79 -4.68 10.02 11.72
C ILE A 79 -4.19 11.15 12.62
N HIS A 80 -3.15 10.94 13.40
CA HIS A 80 -2.75 11.88 14.45
C HIS A 80 -1.66 12.86 14.06
N SER A 81 -0.96 12.63 12.94
CA SER A 81 0.22 13.43 12.58
C SER A 81 0.24 13.91 11.12
N ARG A 82 -0.46 13.24 10.19
CA ARG A 82 -0.36 13.54 8.76
C ARG A 82 -1.62 14.19 8.19
N LEU A 83 -2.79 13.64 8.48
CA LEU A 83 -4.06 13.98 7.83
C LEU A 83 -4.41 15.48 7.90
N PHE A 84 -4.17 16.11 9.04
CA PHE A 84 -4.46 17.53 9.27
C PHE A 84 -3.21 18.38 9.45
N ASN A 85 -2.07 17.95 8.88
CA ASN A 85 -0.80 18.67 9.05
C ASN A 85 -0.87 20.12 8.55
N ASP A 86 -1.58 20.39 7.46
CA ASP A 86 -1.75 21.74 6.94
C ASP A 86 -2.47 22.65 7.94
N LYS A 87 -3.50 22.12 8.61
CA LYS A 87 -4.22 22.85 9.67
C LYS A 87 -3.35 23.16 10.87
N VAL A 88 -2.54 22.17 11.28
CA VAL A 88 -1.57 22.36 12.36
C VAL A 88 -0.54 23.40 11.97
N LEU A 89 -0.01 23.34 10.74
CA LEU A 89 0.97 24.30 10.24
C LEU A 89 0.40 25.73 10.18
N ASP A 90 -0.80 25.94 9.64
CA ASP A 90 -1.48 27.22 9.62
C ASP A 90 -1.62 27.83 11.02
N ARG A 91 -1.99 27.01 12.01
CA ARG A 91 -2.12 27.44 13.40
C ARG A 91 -0.75 27.72 14.05
N GLN A 92 0.26 26.92 13.72
CA GLN A 92 1.64 27.15 14.20
C GLN A 92 2.20 28.46 13.64
N ILE A 93 2.02 28.74 12.34
CA ILE A 93 2.44 29.99 11.72
C ILE A 93 1.72 31.17 12.39
N SER A 94 0.40 31.08 12.57
CA SER A 94 -0.41 32.12 13.22
C SER A 94 -0.02 32.38 14.68
N ALA A 95 0.57 31.40 15.35
CA ALA A 95 1.07 31.48 16.71
C ALA A 95 2.60 31.65 16.78
N GLU A 96 3.24 32.07 15.69
CA GLU A 96 4.70 32.27 15.59
C GLU A 96 5.49 31.02 16.08
N PHE A 97 4.99 29.82 15.76
CA PHE A 97 5.51 28.50 16.19
C PHE A 97 5.53 28.30 17.72
N GLY A 98 4.72 29.06 18.47
CA GLY A 98 4.61 29.00 19.92
C GLY A 98 3.61 27.99 20.48
N LEU A 99 2.95 27.15 19.64
CA LEU A 99 1.98 26.17 20.12
C LEU A 99 2.66 25.04 20.88
N SER A 100 2.11 24.70 22.06
CA SER A 100 2.52 23.50 22.79
C SER A 100 2.06 22.21 22.08
N GLN A 101 2.72 21.09 22.39
CA GLN A 101 2.30 19.78 21.88
C GLN A 101 0.83 19.46 22.22
N GLN A 102 0.36 19.85 23.40
CA GLN A 102 -1.04 19.66 23.80
C GLN A 102 -1.99 20.49 22.93
N ALA A 103 -1.63 21.72 22.56
CA ALA A 103 -2.42 22.55 21.67
C ALA A 103 -2.51 21.94 20.28
N ILE A 104 -1.40 21.42 19.76
CA ILE A 104 -1.38 20.71 18.47
C ILE A 104 -2.31 19.48 18.49
N GLN A 105 -2.20 18.65 19.54
CA GLN A 105 -3.08 17.50 19.70
C GLN A 105 -4.57 17.87 19.77
N ASN A 106 -4.89 19.01 20.39
CA ASN A 106 -6.27 19.49 20.48
C ASN A 106 -6.80 19.93 19.10
N ILE A 107 -5.98 20.57 18.26
CA ILE A 107 -6.35 20.93 16.88
C ILE A 107 -6.71 19.65 16.10
N VAL A 108 -5.87 18.62 16.13
CA VAL A 108 -6.14 17.36 15.45
C VAL A 108 -7.42 16.69 15.97
N LYS A 109 -7.63 16.68 17.30
CA LYS A 109 -8.86 16.14 17.90
C LYS A 109 -10.12 16.88 17.49
N GLU A 110 -10.06 18.20 17.34
CA GLU A 110 -11.18 19.02 16.87
C GLU A 110 -11.54 18.67 15.42
N GLU A 111 -10.55 18.61 14.52
CA GLU A 111 -10.77 18.23 13.13
C GLU A 111 -11.32 16.79 13.00
N LEU A 112 -10.80 15.84 13.81
CA LEU A 112 -11.30 14.46 13.85
C LEU A 112 -12.74 14.34 14.31
N ARG A 113 -13.18 15.16 15.29
CA ARG A 113 -14.59 15.15 15.75
C ARG A 113 -15.57 15.55 14.67
N GLU A 114 -15.14 16.37 13.73
CA GLU A 114 -15.95 16.88 12.61
C GLU A 114 -15.65 16.10 11.31
N ALA A 115 -15.11 14.87 11.43
CA ALA A 115 -14.75 14.04 10.30
C ALA A 115 -15.69 12.83 10.12
N CYS A 116 -15.94 12.52 8.86
CA CYS A 116 -16.59 11.30 8.40
C CYS A 116 -15.60 10.46 7.60
N PHE A 117 -15.53 9.16 7.86
CA PHE A 117 -14.62 8.22 7.22
C PHE A 117 -15.38 7.24 6.35
N ILE A 118 -14.94 7.09 5.11
CA ILE A 118 -15.49 6.11 4.17
C ILE A 118 -14.37 5.25 3.58
N PRO A 119 -14.58 3.95 3.39
CA PRO A 119 -13.62 3.12 2.68
C PRO A 119 -13.61 3.46 1.19
N LEU A 120 -12.41 3.44 0.57
CA LEU A 120 -12.30 3.40 -0.88
C LEU A 120 -12.75 2.01 -1.35
N LEU A 121 -13.83 1.94 -2.10
CA LEU A 121 -14.38 0.69 -2.62
C LEU A 121 -14.73 0.84 -4.09
N ASP A 122 -14.45 -0.19 -4.88
CA ASP A 122 -15.06 -0.35 -6.19
C ASP A 122 -16.56 -0.71 -6.01
N ARG A 123 -17.40 -0.20 -6.92
CA ARG A 123 -18.85 -0.45 -6.90
C ARG A 123 -19.22 -1.94 -6.89
N ASN A 124 -18.35 -2.80 -7.40
CA ASN A 124 -18.59 -4.23 -7.58
C ASN A 124 -17.77 -5.14 -6.65
N ALA A 125 -16.93 -4.60 -5.77
CA ALA A 125 -16.02 -5.38 -4.94
C ALA A 125 -16.10 -4.99 -3.44
N PRO A 126 -17.13 -5.47 -2.71
CA PRO A 126 -17.32 -5.14 -1.29
C PRO A 126 -16.22 -5.72 -0.38
N HIS A 127 -15.33 -6.56 -0.91
CA HIS A 127 -14.24 -7.22 -0.16
C HIS A 127 -12.90 -6.47 -0.24
N GLU A 128 -12.90 -5.24 -0.75
CA GLU A 128 -11.68 -4.45 -0.92
C GLU A 128 -11.05 -4.02 0.41
N SER A 129 -9.76 -3.71 0.30
CA SER A 129 -8.87 -3.38 1.42
C SER A 129 -9.30 -2.15 2.22
N GLY A 130 -9.95 -1.18 1.60
CA GLY A 130 -10.50 0.00 2.28
C GLY A 130 -11.43 -0.36 3.45
N ASN A 131 -12.21 -1.45 3.34
CA ASN A 131 -13.03 -1.96 4.45
C ASN A 131 -12.21 -2.44 5.64
N TYR A 132 -11.03 -3.02 5.39
CA TYR A 132 -10.13 -3.44 6.45
C TYR A 132 -9.59 -2.24 7.22
N VAL A 133 -9.14 -1.20 6.53
CA VAL A 133 -8.64 0.04 7.14
C VAL A 133 -9.74 0.73 7.95
N SER A 134 -10.94 0.89 7.37
CA SER A 134 -12.09 1.49 8.06
C SER A 134 -12.45 0.73 9.35
N ARG A 135 -12.44 -0.61 9.31
CA ARG A 135 -12.67 -1.45 10.50
C ARG A 135 -11.57 -1.28 11.54
N LEU A 136 -10.30 -1.22 11.14
CA LEU A 136 -9.17 -1.01 12.06
C LEU A 136 -9.28 0.32 12.79
N LEU A 137 -9.66 1.41 12.11
CA LEU A 137 -9.84 2.73 12.72
C LEU A 137 -10.80 2.66 13.92
N VAL A 138 -11.92 1.96 13.76
CA VAL A 138 -12.92 1.79 14.83
C VAL A 138 -12.43 0.83 15.92
N GLN A 139 -11.85 -0.32 15.53
CA GLN A 139 -11.39 -1.34 16.49
C GLN A 139 -10.23 -0.86 17.36
N GLN A 140 -9.35 -0.02 16.82
CA GLN A 140 -8.25 0.59 17.58
C GLN A 140 -8.67 1.84 18.37
N GLY A 141 -9.94 2.24 18.29
CA GLY A 141 -10.47 3.41 18.99
C GLY A 141 -9.91 4.74 18.49
N MET A 142 -9.41 4.78 17.26
CA MET A 142 -8.90 6.00 16.63
C MET A 142 -10.02 6.95 16.24
N ILE A 143 -11.16 6.39 15.88
CA ILE A 143 -12.41 7.10 15.58
C ILE A 143 -13.60 6.44 16.27
N GLU A 144 -14.71 7.16 16.41
CA GLU A 144 -15.96 6.60 16.90
C GLU A 144 -16.67 5.81 15.76
N ALA A 145 -17.39 4.74 16.11
CA ALA A 145 -18.09 3.90 15.13
C ALA A 145 -19.06 4.70 14.24
N ARG A 146 -19.71 5.75 14.78
CA ARG A 146 -20.63 6.62 14.02
C ARG A 146 -19.93 7.45 12.93
N GLN A 147 -18.61 7.65 13.02
CA GLN A 147 -17.83 8.41 12.05
C GLN A 147 -17.45 7.55 10.83
N SER A 148 -17.51 6.22 10.94
CA SER A 148 -17.23 5.29 9.85
C SER A 148 -18.52 4.85 9.20
N MET A 149 -18.66 5.12 7.90
CA MET A 149 -19.86 4.77 7.14
C MET A 149 -19.53 4.40 5.69
N PHE A 150 -20.50 3.85 5.00
CA PHE A 150 -20.40 3.61 3.57
C PHE A 150 -20.89 4.81 2.77
N LEU A 151 -20.40 4.93 1.55
CA LEU A 151 -20.73 6.00 0.60
C LEU A 151 -22.25 6.29 0.53
N GLY A 152 -23.08 5.24 0.47
CA GLY A 152 -24.52 5.37 0.35
C GLY A 152 -25.23 6.00 1.58
N ALA A 153 -24.58 6.06 2.73
CA ALA A 153 -25.15 6.63 3.95
C ALA A 153 -24.81 8.13 4.13
N ILE A 154 -23.87 8.68 3.36
CA ILE A 154 -23.33 10.04 3.56
C ILE A 154 -24.43 11.10 3.56
N GLY A 155 -25.34 11.09 2.58
CA GLY A 155 -26.37 12.11 2.42
C GLY A 155 -27.33 12.17 3.62
N ASP A 156 -27.81 11.02 4.08
CA ASP A 156 -28.72 10.92 5.21
C ASP A 156 -28.06 11.27 6.54
N GLU A 157 -26.81 10.82 6.73
CA GLU A 157 -26.06 11.08 7.97
C GLU A 157 -25.60 12.55 8.06
N PHE A 158 -25.23 13.18 6.94
CA PHE A 158 -24.87 14.58 6.92
C PHE A 158 -26.04 15.49 7.36
N GLN A 159 -27.28 15.14 7.03
CA GLN A 159 -28.46 15.89 7.45
C GLN A 159 -28.68 15.80 8.96
N LYS A 160 -28.36 14.67 9.60
CA LYS A 160 -28.52 14.44 11.05
C LYS A 160 -27.33 14.99 11.83
N HIS A 161 -26.15 14.78 11.31
CA HIS A 161 -24.86 15.08 11.92
C HIS A 161 -23.90 15.69 10.89
N PRO A 162 -23.99 16.99 10.62
CA PRO A 162 -23.07 17.65 9.68
C PRO A 162 -21.61 17.45 10.09
N PHE A 163 -20.74 17.20 9.10
CA PHE A 163 -19.31 17.09 9.26
C PHE A 163 -18.58 18.04 8.32
N LYS A 164 -17.34 18.42 8.64
CA LYS A 164 -16.52 19.35 7.84
C LYS A 164 -15.45 18.66 7.01
N ASN A 165 -15.08 17.46 7.40
CA ASN A 165 -14.04 16.68 6.73
C ASN A 165 -14.61 15.33 6.30
N LEU A 166 -14.43 14.98 5.02
CA LEU A 166 -14.68 13.65 4.47
C LEU A 166 -13.33 12.97 4.22
N ILE A 167 -13.09 11.84 4.84
CA ILE A 167 -11.84 11.09 4.70
C ILE A 167 -12.13 9.76 4.00
N ILE A 168 -11.60 9.62 2.78
CA ILE A 168 -11.58 8.36 2.03
C ILE A 168 -10.36 7.59 2.50
N VAL A 169 -10.52 6.35 2.98
CA VAL A 169 -9.43 5.55 3.52
C VAL A 169 -9.13 4.32 2.67
N ASP A 170 -7.84 4.01 2.54
CA ASP A 170 -7.35 2.84 1.83
C ASP A 170 -6.06 2.32 2.48
N ASP A 171 -5.70 1.07 2.21
CA ASP A 171 -4.46 0.47 2.73
C ASP A 171 -3.24 0.85 1.87
N CYS A 172 -3.35 0.80 0.55
CA CYS A 172 -2.24 1.13 -0.33
C CYS A 172 -2.68 1.61 -1.71
N VAL A 173 -1.83 2.41 -2.34
CA VAL A 173 -2.03 2.91 -3.70
C VAL A 173 -0.83 2.59 -4.59
N GLY A 174 -1.09 1.84 -5.66
CA GLY A 174 -0.13 1.57 -6.74
C GLY A 174 -0.22 2.63 -7.84
N SER A 175 -1.08 2.43 -8.83
CA SER A 175 -1.28 3.36 -9.96
C SER A 175 -2.13 4.59 -9.63
N GLY A 176 -3.00 4.48 -8.64
CA GLY A 176 -3.99 5.51 -8.29
C GLY A 176 -5.26 5.50 -9.14
N ASP A 177 -5.41 4.57 -10.08
CA ASP A 177 -6.57 4.51 -10.98
C ASP A 177 -7.88 4.36 -10.19
N GLN A 178 -7.90 3.51 -9.16
CA GLN A 178 -9.08 3.28 -8.32
C GLN A 178 -9.56 4.57 -7.64
N LEU A 179 -8.66 5.37 -7.07
CA LEU A 179 -9.02 6.65 -6.47
C LEU A 179 -9.52 7.65 -7.51
N ARG A 180 -8.87 7.73 -8.69
CA ARG A 180 -9.31 8.60 -9.79
C ARG A 180 -10.74 8.28 -10.21
N ASP A 181 -11.02 7.00 -10.44
CA ASP A 181 -12.34 6.54 -10.85
C ASP A 181 -13.37 6.76 -9.75
N PHE A 182 -13.02 6.45 -8.49
CA PHE A 182 -13.90 6.69 -7.36
C PHE A 182 -14.25 8.18 -7.25
N TRP A 183 -13.26 9.08 -7.18
CA TRP A 183 -13.51 10.51 -7.01
C TRP A 183 -14.32 11.13 -8.16
N LYS A 184 -14.08 10.66 -9.37
CA LYS A 184 -14.79 11.12 -10.57
C LYS A 184 -16.23 10.63 -10.67
N PHE A 185 -16.51 9.39 -10.25
CA PHE A 185 -17.78 8.72 -10.53
C PHE A 185 -18.58 8.36 -9.28
N ALA A 186 -18.06 8.61 -8.07
CA ALA A 186 -18.82 8.35 -6.84
C ALA A 186 -20.02 9.28 -6.75
N GLU A 187 -21.18 8.70 -6.46
CA GLU A 187 -22.45 9.38 -6.32
C GLU A 187 -23.10 9.03 -4.99
N ILE A 188 -23.79 9.97 -4.40
CA ILE A 188 -24.57 9.81 -3.17
C ILE A 188 -26.02 10.21 -3.37
N SER A 189 -26.91 9.68 -2.55
CA SER A 189 -28.31 10.09 -2.50
C SER A 189 -28.51 11.18 -1.45
N VAL A 190 -29.11 12.31 -1.86
CA VAL A 190 -29.45 13.42 -0.98
C VAL A 190 -30.90 13.80 -1.26
N ASN A 191 -31.80 13.67 -0.29
CA ASN A 191 -33.22 13.97 -0.45
C ASN A 191 -33.88 13.26 -1.66
N GLY A 192 -33.46 12.02 -1.94
CA GLY A 192 -33.98 11.24 -3.07
C GLY A 192 -33.39 11.61 -4.44
N SER A 193 -32.46 12.55 -4.49
CA SER A 193 -31.73 12.91 -5.71
C SER A 193 -30.29 12.38 -5.65
N THR A 194 -29.79 11.88 -6.78
CA THR A 194 -28.39 11.44 -6.91
C THR A 194 -27.51 12.62 -7.29
N VAL A 195 -26.44 12.82 -6.54
CA VAL A 195 -25.46 13.90 -6.79
C VAL A 195 -24.05 13.35 -6.75
N PRO A 196 -23.09 13.85 -7.58
CA PRO A 196 -21.70 13.49 -7.50
C PRO A 196 -21.11 13.85 -6.11
N LEU A 197 -20.29 12.96 -5.55
CA LEU A 197 -19.67 13.17 -4.23
C LEU A 197 -18.84 14.44 -4.16
N ALA A 198 -18.02 14.71 -5.16
CA ALA A 198 -17.19 15.93 -5.23
C ALA A 198 -18.07 17.21 -5.25
N ALA A 199 -19.17 17.21 -6.02
CA ALA A 199 -20.11 18.34 -6.06
C ALA A 199 -20.82 18.53 -4.71
N PHE A 200 -21.18 17.45 -4.04
CA PHE A 200 -21.77 17.51 -2.70
C PHE A 200 -20.78 18.12 -1.69
N CYS A 201 -19.52 17.68 -1.69
CA CYS A 201 -18.49 18.23 -0.81
C CYS A 201 -18.30 19.74 -1.05
N SER A 202 -18.20 20.16 -2.31
CA SER A 202 -18.05 21.56 -2.68
C SER A 202 -19.24 22.43 -2.23
N ALA A 203 -20.48 21.97 -2.52
CA ALA A 203 -21.69 22.70 -2.18
C ALA A 203 -21.91 22.88 -0.65
N ASN A 204 -21.39 21.96 0.16
CA ASN A 204 -21.51 21.98 1.62
C ASN A 204 -20.22 22.42 2.33
N HIS A 205 -19.22 22.92 1.61
CA HIS A 205 -17.92 23.35 2.15
C HIS A 205 -17.20 22.25 2.95
N ILE A 206 -17.37 20.98 2.55
CA ILE A 206 -16.71 19.83 3.15
C ILE A 206 -15.33 19.68 2.50
N LYS A 207 -14.28 19.59 3.33
CA LYS A 207 -12.94 19.26 2.86
C LYS A 207 -12.82 17.76 2.65
N ALA A 208 -12.45 17.36 1.45
CA ALA A 208 -12.21 15.96 1.13
C ALA A 208 -10.74 15.62 1.26
N HIS A 209 -10.46 14.46 1.88
CA HIS A 209 -9.13 13.93 2.08
C HIS A 209 -9.11 12.46 1.64
N TYR A 210 -7.98 12.03 1.08
CA TYR A 210 -7.66 10.63 0.86
C TYR A 210 -6.50 10.25 1.77
N LEU A 211 -6.71 9.27 2.64
CA LEU A 211 -5.70 8.72 3.52
C LEU A 211 -5.36 7.31 3.07
N THR A 212 -4.13 7.11 2.61
CA THR A 212 -3.57 5.78 2.32
C THR A 212 -2.32 5.52 3.16
N LEU A 213 -2.11 4.27 3.57
CA LEU A 213 -0.99 3.94 4.45
C LEU A 213 0.31 3.81 3.68
N PHE A 214 0.26 3.19 2.50
CA PHE A 214 1.42 2.93 1.66
C PHE A 214 1.15 3.35 0.22
N GLY A 215 2.15 3.90 -0.49
CA GLY A 215 1.91 4.31 -1.86
C GLY A 215 3.17 4.55 -2.68
N TYR A 216 3.06 4.36 -3.99
CA TYR A 216 4.12 4.72 -4.91
C TYR A 216 4.20 6.25 -5.05
N ASP A 217 5.37 6.82 -4.79
CA ASP A 217 5.56 8.27 -4.70
C ASP A 217 5.16 9.02 -5.97
N GLN A 218 5.48 8.50 -7.15
CA GLN A 218 5.12 9.13 -8.42
C GLN A 218 3.60 9.14 -8.64
N SER A 219 2.90 8.08 -8.21
CA SER A 219 1.44 8.03 -8.29
C SER A 219 0.78 8.98 -7.31
N ILE A 220 1.32 9.09 -6.08
CA ILE A 220 0.86 10.08 -5.10
C ILE A 220 0.98 11.50 -5.65
N GLN A 221 2.15 11.87 -6.17
CA GLN A 221 2.38 13.19 -6.79
C GLN A 221 1.50 13.45 -8.01
N ALA A 222 1.16 12.40 -8.78
CA ALA A 222 0.23 12.53 -9.90
C ALA A 222 -1.20 12.79 -9.39
N LEU A 223 -1.66 12.06 -8.38
CA LEU A 223 -2.97 12.25 -7.75
C LEU A 223 -3.13 13.65 -7.15
N GLU A 224 -2.11 14.15 -6.42
CA GLU A 224 -2.10 15.51 -5.86
C GLU A 224 -2.26 16.60 -6.93
N ARG A 225 -1.70 16.40 -8.12
CA ARG A 225 -1.81 17.35 -9.24
C ARG A 225 -3.12 17.25 -10.00
N GLU A 226 -3.68 16.03 -10.09
CA GLU A 226 -4.87 15.75 -10.91
C GLU A 226 -6.18 15.98 -10.15
N LEU A 227 -6.16 15.81 -8.83
CA LEU A 227 -7.34 15.87 -7.97
C LEU A 227 -7.24 17.07 -6.99
N GLU A 228 -7.24 18.29 -7.56
CA GLU A 228 -7.02 19.54 -6.80
C GLU A 228 -8.00 19.75 -5.64
N ASP A 229 -9.22 19.21 -5.76
CA ASP A 229 -10.26 19.29 -4.72
C ASP A 229 -10.15 18.21 -3.63
N LEU A 230 -9.15 17.31 -3.72
CA LEU A 230 -8.92 16.22 -2.81
C LEU A 230 -7.51 16.29 -2.21
N SER A 231 -7.42 16.49 -0.90
CA SER A 231 -6.13 16.44 -0.21
C SER A 231 -5.63 14.99 -0.11
N VAL A 232 -4.50 14.67 -0.74
CA VAL A 232 -3.91 13.32 -0.71
C VAL A 232 -2.91 13.20 0.42
N CYS A 233 -3.09 12.22 1.30
CA CYS A 233 -2.22 11.92 2.42
C CYS A 233 -1.75 10.47 2.32
N CYS A 234 -0.47 10.26 2.01
CA CYS A 234 0.18 8.96 2.06
C CYS A 234 1.17 8.91 3.23
N VAL A 235 1.05 7.90 4.09
CA VAL A 235 1.87 7.83 5.32
C VAL A 235 3.29 7.35 5.02
N ARG A 236 3.44 6.34 4.18
CA ARG A 236 4.71 5.77 3.76
C ARG A 236 4.77 5.68 2.25
N THR A 237 5.75 6.32 1.64
CA THR A 237 5.95 6.28 0.20
C THR A 237 7.01 5.26 -0.20
N LEU A 238 6.79 4.62 -1.33
CA LEU A 238 7.73 3.75 -2.02
C LEU A 238 8.29 4.50 -3.22
N SER A 239 9.60 4.53 -3.35
CA SER A 239 10.28 5.20 -4.47
C SER A 239 10.56 4.27 -5.64
N ASP A 240 10.91 4.84 -6.79
CA ASP A 240 11.30 4.08 -7.98
C ASP A 240 12.50 3.14 -7.75
N SER A 241 13.39 3.49 -6.82
CA SER A 241 14.53 2.64 -6.46
C SER A 241 14.14 1.34 -5.75
N GLN A 242 12.93 1.25 -5.21
CA GLN A 242 12.39 0.06 -4.55
C GLN A 242 11.66 -0.88 -5.53
N ARG A 243 11.42 -0.45 -6.76
CA ARG A 243 10.93 -1.31 -7.83
C ARG A 243 12.03 -2.28 -8.22
N VAL A 244 11.65 -3.55 -8.39
CA VAL A 244 12.64 -4.63 -8.57
C VAL A 244 13.42 -4.50 -9.86
N PHE A 245 12.76 -4.15 -10.97
CA PHE A 245 13.37 -4.11 -12.30
C PHE A 245 13.59 -2.70 -12.86
N SER A 246 13.31 -1.65 -12.07
CA SER A 246 13.62 -0.27 -12.44
C SER A 246 15.12 -0.09 -12.71
N GLU A 247 15.46 0.87 -13.56
CA GLU A 247 16.86 1.25 -13.82
C GLU A 247 17.57 1.73 -12.56
N ASN A 248 16.80 2.32 -11.62
CA ASN A 248 17.30 2.82 -10.34
C ASN A 248 17.19 1.80 -9.20
N SER A 249 16.82 0.54 -9.49
CA SER A 249 16.61 -0.48 -8.48
C SER A 249 17.83 -0.71 -7.59
N TYR A 250 17.65 -0.66 -6.27
CA TYR A 250 18.69 -1.00 -5.31
C TYR A 250 18.88 -2.52 -5.13
N VAL A 251 17.96 -3.33 -5.67
CA VAL A 251 17.99 -4.79 -5.52
C VAL A 251 19.23 -5.40 -6.16
N TRP A 252 19.63 -4.89 -7.33
CA TRP A 252 20.71 -5.43 -8.12
C TRP A 252 21.98 -4.59 -7.94
N ALA A 253 23.14 -5.26 -7.89
CA ALA A 253 24.42 -4.59 -7.65
C ALA A 253 24.81 -3.62 -8.79
N ASN A 254 24.34 -3.89 -9.99
CA ASN A 254 24.61 -3.08 -11.19
C ASN A 254 23.66 -3.43 -12.33
N GLU A 255 23.72 -2.65 -13.40
CA GLU A 255 22.89 -2.81 -14.61
C GLU A 255 23.03 -4.21 -15.25
N ALA A 256 24.23 -4.79 -15.28
CA ALA A 256 24.46 -6.10 -15.88
C ALA A 256 23.76 -7.21 -15.08
N GLU A 257 23.84 -7.16 -13.75
CA GLU A 257 23.13 -8.11 -12.88
C GLU A 257 21.61 -7.93 -13.03
N ARG A 258 21.12 -6.69 -13.07
CA ARG A 258 19.69 -6.38 -13.30
C ARG A 258 19.20 -6.99 -14.62
N LYS A 259 19.94 -6.83 -15.71
CA LYS A 259 19.58 -7.41 -17.02
C LYS A 259 19.53 -8.94 -17.01
N ILE A 260 20.48 -9.58 -16.30
CA ILE A 260 20.46 -11.04 -16.12
C ILE A 260 19.23 -11.45 -15.31
N ALA A 261 18.93 -10.74 -14.24
CA ALA A 261 17.74 -11.01 -13.41
C ALA A 261 16.44 -10.83 -14.21
N ILE A 262 16.28 -9.75 -14.97
CA ILE A 262 15.12 -9.55 -15.85
C ILE A 262 14.97 -10.72 -16.83
N LYS A 263 16.06 -11.15 -17.49
CA LYS A 263 16.01 -12.26 -18.43
C LYS A 263 15.57 -13.55 -17.73
N LEU A 264 16.17 -13.89 -16.59
CA LEU A 264 15.82 -15.06 -15.80
C LEU A 264 14.36 -15.08 -15.41
N PHE A 265 13.90 -14.02 -14.73
CA PHE A 265 12.53 -13.96 -14.23
C PHE A 265 11.48 -13.82 -15.34
N SER A 266 11.82 -13.17 -16.47
CA SER A 266 10.93 -13.15 -17.65
C SER A 266 10.75 -14.53 -18.25
N THR A 267 11.81 -15.32 -18.35
CA THR A 267 11.73 -16.71 -18.84
C THR A 267 10.88 -17.55 -17.88
N LEU A 268 11.18 -17.53 -16.57
CA LEU A 268 10.42 -18.27 -15.56
C LEU A 268 8.94 -17.88 -15.54
N ALA A 269 8.63 -16.60 -15.63
CA ALA A 269 7.27 -16.10 -15.67
C ALA A 269 6.53 -16.59 -16.93
N SER A 270 7.14 -16.45 -18.10
CA SER A 270 6.59 -16.91 -19.37
C SER A 270 6.32 -18.41 -19.39
N ASP A 271 7.27 -19.22 -18.94
CA ASP A 271 7.15 -20.67 -18.93
C ASP A 271 6.04 -21.17 -17.99
N ASN A 272 5.64 -20.36 -17.01
CA ASN A 272 4.59 -20.69 -16.05
C ASN A 272 3.29 -19.88 -16.28
N GLY A 273 3.17 -19.14 -17.38
CA GLY A 273 1.96 -18.34 -17.68
C GLY A 273 1.74 -17.18 -16.70
N ILE A 274 2.81 -16.68 -16.10
CA ILE A 274 2.78 -15.56 -15.15
C ILE A 274 3.14 -14.28 -15.90
N TYR A 275 2.43 -13.19 -15.63
CA TYR A 275 2.85 -11.86 -16.06
C TYR A 275 3.92 -11.33 -15.11
N LEU A 276 5.13 -11.03 -15.60
CA LEU A 276 6.27 -10.72 -14.71
C LEU A 276 6.03 -9.48 -13.85
N TYR A 277 5.54 -8.42 -14.48
CA TYR A 277 5.36 -7.12 -13.82
C TYR A 277 3.95 -7.03 -13.23
N GLY A 278 3.75 -6.51 -12.07
CA GLY A 278 2.43 -6.29 -11.50
C GLY A 278 1.57 -5.29 -12.29
N TYR A 279 0.39 -4.96 -11.79
CA TYR A 279 -0.51 -4.01 -12.43
C TYR A 279 0.23 -2.71 -12.83
N LYS A 280 0.00 -2.23 -14.05
CA LYS A 280 0.70 -1.06 -14.62
C LYS A 280 2.23 -1.16 -14.62
N ASN A 281 2.78 -2.35 -14.58
CA ASN A 281 4.23 -2.62 -14.56
C ASN A 281 4.95 -2.03 -13.35
N LEU A 282 4.31 -2.00 -12.20
CA LEU A 282 4.89 -1.38 -11.00
C LEU A 282 5.93 -2.26 -10.29
N ASP A 283 6.05 -3.52 -10.59
CA ASP A 283 7.11 -4.47 -10.22
C ASP A 283 7.74 -4.33 -8.81
N PHE A 284 6.95 -4.01 -7.80
CA PHE A 284 7.40 -3.99 -6.41
C PHE A 284 7.44 -5.41 -5.80
N ALA A 285 8.43 -5.66 -4.94
CA ALA A 285 8.41 -6.78 -4.01
C ALA A 285 7.77 -6.32 -2.70
N PHE A 286 6.45 -6.15 -2.68
CA PHE A 286 5.72 -5.53 -1.58
C PHE A 286 4.58 -6.42 -1.08
N ILE A 287 4.54 -6.66 0.22
CA ILE A 287 3.48 -7.47 0.88
C ILE A 287 3.08 -6.78 2.18
N MET A 288 1.80 -6.77 2.48
CA MET A 288 1.26 -6.44 3.80
C MET A 288 0.74 -7.71 4.49
N HIS A 289 0.64 -7.68 5.81
CA HIS A 289 0.26 -8.82 6.65
C HIS A 289 -0.95 -9.63 6.15
N GLN A 290 -1.97 -8.97 5.60
CA GLN A 290 -3.21 -9.65 5.18
C GLN A 290 -3.48 -9.59 3.68
N THR A 291 -2.71 -8.82 2.92
CA THR A 291 -2.96 -8.61 1.51
C THR A 291 -1.67 -8.46 0.71
N ILE A 292 -1.75 -8.84 -0.53
CA ILE A 292 -0.72 -8.61 -1.52
C ILE A 292 -1.36 -7.84 -2.68
N PRO A 293 -0.93 -6.59 -2.93
CA PRO A 293 -1.50 -5.78 -3.98
C PRO A 293 -1.21 -6.35 -5.38
N ASP A 294 -2.05 -6.03 -6.35
CA ASP A 294 -1.89 -6.50 -7.73
C ASP A 294 -0.71 -5.87 -8.48
N TRP A 295 -0.20 -4.75 -7.99
CA TRP A 295 1.03 -4.11 -8.48
C TRP A 295 2.32 -4.69 -7.88
N THR A 296 2.21 -5.66 -6.97
CA THR A 296 3.34 -6.50 -6.53
C THR A 296 3.67 -7.54 -7.61
N LEU A 297 4.93 -7.95 -7.71
CA LEU A 297 5.39 -8.99 -8.63
C LEU A 297 4.52 -10.24 -8.56
N PRO A 298 3.87 -10.65 -9.65
CA PRO A 298 3.01 -11.83 -9.69
C PRO A 298 3.72 -13.14 -9.36
N LEU A 299 5.04 -13.21 -9.47
CA LEU A 299 5.84 -14.36 -9.04
C LEU A 299 5.60 -14.75 -7.57
N PHE A 300 5.10 -13.86 -6.74
CA PHE A 300 4.80 -14.15 -5.33
C PHE A 300 3.38 -14.69 -5.12
N TRP A 301 2.41 -14.33 -5.99
CA TRP A 301 0.99 -14.52 -5.67
C TRP A 301 0.09 -14.98 -6.81
N GLN A 302 0.52 -14.92 -8.08
CA GLN A 302 -0.35 -15.30 -9.20
C GLN A 302 -0.51 -16.81 -9.26
N GLU A 303 -1.75 -17.28 -9.12
CA GLU A 303 -2.10 -18.69 -9.22
C GLU A 303 -1.97 -19.17 -10.67
N THR A 304 -1.23 -20.27 -10.86
CA THR A 304 -1.16 -21.04 -12.09
C THR A 304 -1.16 -22.52 -11.74
N HIS A 305 -1.21 -23.41 -12.73
CA HIS A 305 -1.38 -24.86 -12.47
C HIS A 305 -0.29 -25.45 -11.57
N ASP A 306 0.99 -25.07 -11.77
CA ASP A 306 2.11 -25.72 -11.07
C ASP A 306 2.94 -24.77 -10.19
N TRP A 307 2.76 -23.46 -10.31
CA TRP A 307 3.54 -22.49 -9.58
C TRP A 307 3.16 -22.44 -8.10
N LYS A 308 4.15 -22.55 -7.22
CA LYS A 308 3.97 -22.47 -5.77
C LYS A 308 4.04 -21.01 -5.33
N LEU A 309 3.00 -20.56 -4.63
CA LEU A 309 2.88 -19.18 -4.17
C LEU A 309 3.72 -18.92 -2.93
N LEU A 310 4.27 -17.71 -2.79
CA LEU A 310 4.80 -17.22 -1.52
C LEU A 310 3.65 -16.82 -0.58
N MET A 311 2.62 -16.19 -1.12
CA MET A 311 1.43 -15.79 -0.39
C MET A 311 0.20 -15.80 -1.31
N ARG A 312 -0.94 -16.27 -0.80
CA ARG A 312 -2.21 -16.16 -1.53
C ARG A 312 -2.79 -14.77 -1.41
N ARG A 313 -3.23 -14.22 -2.53
CA ARG A 313 -4.03 -13.00 -2.56
C ARG A 313 -5.45 -13.32 -2.10
N LYS A 314 -5.91 -12.75 -0.98
CA LYS A 314 -7.23 -13.08 -0.39
C LYS A 314 -8.43 -12.61 -1.20
N ASN A 315 -8.24 -11.79 -2.22
CA ASN A 315 -9.29 -11.18 -3.05
C ASN A 315 -9.37 -11.74 -4.47
N SER A 316 -8.65 -12.80 -4.81
CA SER A 316 -8.87 -13.49 -6.08
C SER A 316 -10.19 -14.25 -5.96
N ASN A 317 -11.19 -13.83 -6.72
CA ASN A 317 -12.42 -14.60 -6.91
C ASN A 317 -12.06 -16.04 -7.29
N ALA A 318 -12.38 -16.98 -6.38
CA ALA A 318 -12.43 -18.39 -6.72
C ALA A 318 -13.70 -18.65 -7.53
#